data_c27a0233eef63703f859e92170c53029
#
_entry.id   c27a0233eef63703f859e92170c53029
#
_cell.length_a   1.000
_cell.length_b   1.000
_cell.length_c   1.000
_cell.angle_alpha   90.00
_cell.angle_beta   90.00
_cell.angle_gamma   90.00
#
_symmetry.space_group_name_H-M   'P 1'
#
loop_
_entity.id
_entity.type
_entity.pdbx_description
1 polymer ?
#
loop_
_entity_poly.entity_id
_entity_poly.type
_entity_poly.pdbx_seq_one_letter_code
_entity_poly.pdbx_strand_id
1 'polypeptide(L)'
;MQAPMTTKGAQRLRAELEELKSKKRPAVIEAIAEARAHGDLKENAEYHAAREQQGFIEGRIKQLEAELSHAQLIDVASLNAGSRIVFGATVQLADADTDEEKTYQIVGDLEADIKQGLIAISSPVARALIGKHEGDTVTIDAPAGQREYEIVGVRYEG
;
A
#
# COMPACT_ATOMS: atom_id res chain seq x y z
N MET A 1 -2.05 -6.14 18.04
CA MET A 1 -3.24 -6.02 17.19
C MET A 1 -2.89 -6.42 15.76
N GLN A 2 -3.69 -7.29 15.17
CA GLN A 2 -3.46 -7.73 13.79
C GLN A 2 -4.08 -6.75 12.80
N ALA A 3 -3.30 -6.33 11.81
CA ALA A 3 -3.79 -5.48 10.75
C ALA A 3 -4.24 -6.33 9.56
N PRO A 4 -5.35 -5.98 8.89
CA PRO A 4 -5.80 -6.74 7.72
C PRO A 4 -4.87 -6.52 6.54
N MET A 5 -4.68 -7.59 5.76
CA MET A 5 -3.85 -7.58 4.55
C MET A 5 -4.43 -8.58 3.57
N THR A 6 -4.51 -8.20 2.28
CA THR A 6 -4.97 -9.17 1.28
C THR A 6 -3.90 -10.22 1.06
N THR A 7 -4.31 -11.45 0.73
CA THR A 7 -3.35 -12.53 0.44
C THR A 7 -2.46 -12.16 -0.74
N LYS A 8 -3.02 -11.52 -1.75
CA LYS A 8 -2.26 -11.05 -2.92
C LYS A 8 -1.22 -10.01 -2.55
N GLY A 9 -1.61 -9.04 -1.70
CA GLY A 9 -0.68 -8.02 -1.21
C GLY A 9 0.41 -8.61 -0.34
N ALA A 10 0.08 -9.59 0.50
CA ALA A 10 1.09 -10.26 1.32
C ALA A 10 2.12 -10.98 0.47
N GLN A 11 1.70 -11.62 -0.61
CA GLN A 11 2.63 -12.27 -1.54
C GLN A 11 3.59 -11.28 -2.16
N ARG A 12 3.06 -10.12 -2.58
CA ARG A 12 3.87 -9.05 -3.17
C ARG A 12 4.86 -8.48 -2.15
N LEU A 13 4.42 -8.25 -0.93
CA LEU A 13 5.30 -7.71 0.12
C LEU A 13 6.36 -8.72 0.55
N ARG A 14 6.04 -10.02 0.57
CA ARG A 14 7.04 -11.07 0.84
C ARG A 14 8.09 -11.13 -0.26
N ALA A 15 7.69 -10.96 -1.52
CA ALA A 15 8.63 -10.91 -2.63
C ALA A 15 9.55 -9.69 -2.52
N GLU A 16 9.01 -8.54 -2.13
CA GLU A 16 9.81 -7.34 -1.89
C GLU A 16 10.83 -7.59 -0.76
N LEU A 17 10.38 -8.18 0.34
CA LEU A 17 11.24 -8.50 1.48
C LEU A 17 12.39 -9.42 1.06
N GLU A 18 12.10 -10.45 0.29
CA GLU A 18 13.12 -11.38 -0.20
C GLU A 18 14.14 -10.66 -1.07
N GLU A 19 13.71 -9.81 -1.97
CA GLU A 19 14.61 -9.03 -2.82
C GLU A 19 15.51 -8.09 -2.00
N LEU A 20 14.92 -7.43 -0.99
CA LEU A 20 15.69 -6.55 -0.12
C LEU A 20 16.80 -7.30 0.62
N LYS A 21 16.50 -8.50 1.12
CA LYS A 21 17.44 -9.29 1.91
C LYS A 21 18.47 -9.99 1.05
N SER A 22 18.10 -10.50 -0.12
CA SER A 22 18.97 -11.33 -0.93
C SER A 22 19.76 -10.56 -1.99
N LYS A 23 19.27 -9.39 -2.41
CA LYS A 23 19.89 -8.61 -3.48
C LYS A 23 20.29 -7.21 -3.05
N LYS A 24 19.38 -6.43 -2.50
CA LYS A 24 19.64 -5.02 -2.20
C LYS A 24 20.58 -4.84 -1.00
N ARG A 25 20.35 -5.61 0.05
CA ARG A 25 21.23 -5.55 1.23
C ARG A 25 22.69 -5.91 0.88
N PRO A 26 22.95 -7.05 0.21
CA PRO A 26 24.32 -7.35 -0.19
C PRO A 26 24.94 -6.30 -1.11
N ALA A 27 24.17 -5.77 -2.05
CA ALA A 27 24.66 -4.76 -2.98
C ALA A 27 25.07 -3.47 -2.27
N VAL A 28 24.28 -3.00 -1.29
CA VAL A 28 24.61 -1.78 -0.56
C VAL A 28 25.81 -1.99 0.38
N ILE A 29 25.94 -3.19 0.96
CA ILE A 29 27.12 -3.53 1.78
C ILE A 29 28.38 -3.47 0.93
N GLU A 30 28.33 -4.00 -0.29
CA GLU A 30 29.45 -3.94 -1.23
C GLU A 30 29.73 -2.49 -1.65
N ALA A 31 28.70 -1.69 -1.91
CA ALA A 31 28.86 -0.28 -2.26
C ALA A 31 29.53 0.52 -1.14
N ILE A 32 29.22 0.21 0.11
CA ILE A 32 29.85 0.85 1.28
C ILE A 32 31.34 0.47 1.32
N ALA A 33 31.66 -0.82 1.11
CA ALA A 33 33.03 -1.29 1.13
C ALA A 33 33.85 -0.61 0.04
N GLU A 34 33.32 -0.49 -1.18
CA GLU A 34 33.99 0.20 -2.28
C GLU A 34 34.19 1.68 -1.98
N ALA A 35 33.16 2.35 -1.43
CA ALA A 35 33.26 3.77 -1.09
C ALA A 35 34.35 4.01 -0.02
N ARG A 36 34.45 3.12 0.96
CA ARG A 36 35.48 3.22 2.02
C ARG A 36 36.88 3.12 1.45
N ALA A 37 37.04 2.34 0.39
CA ALA A 37 38.37 2.15 -0.24
C ALA A 37 38.88 3.44 -0.91
N HIS A 38 38.01 4.42 -1.18
CA HIS A 38 38.35 5.71 -1.77
C HIS A 38 38.94 6.73 -0.79
N GLY A 39 38.99 6.41 0.51
CA GLY A 39 39.66 7.24 1.51
C GLY A 39 38.76 7.98 2.48
N ASP A 40 38.87 9.31 2.57
CA ASP A 40 38.24 10.14 3.59
C ASP A 40 36.72 9.96 3.67
N LEU A 41 36.25 9.44 4.81
CA LEU A 41 34.81 9.15 5.01
C LEU A 41 33.98 10.43 5.21
N LYS A 42 34.56 11.49 5.76
CA LYS A 42 33.80 12.73 6.02
C LYS A 42 33.36 13.45 4.75
N GLU A 43 34.20 13.43 3.73
CA GLU A 43 33.96 14.14 2.49
C GLU A 43 33.60 13.21 1.33
N ASN A 44 33.43 11.94 1.63
CA ASN A 44 33.13 10.92 0.62
C ASN A 44 31.62 10.84 0.38
N ALA A 45 31.16 11.55 -0.65
CA ALA A 45 29.74 11.59 -1.00
C ALA A 45 29.16 10.21 -1.34
N GLU A 46 29.96 9.35 -1.98
CA GLU A 46 29.54 7.98 -2.31
C GLU A 46 29.30 7.15 -1.07
N TYR A 47 30.17 7.29 -0.07
CA TYR A 47 30.04 6.61 1.21
C TYR A 47 28.77 7.05 1.94
N HIS A 48 28.52 8.36 2.01
CA HIS A 48 27.35 8.88 2.69
C HIS A 48 26.05 8.48 1.99
N ALA A 49 26.03 8.50 0.66
CA ALA A 49 24.85 8.06 -0.10
C ALA A 49 24.57 6.57 0.12
N ALA A 50 25.61 5.73 0.13
CA ALA A 50 25.45 4.30 0.36
C ALA A 50 24.96 4.00 1.78
N ARG A 51 25.48 4.73 2.78
CA ARG A 51 25.02 4.59 4.17
C ARG A 51 23.56 5.00 4.33
N GLU A 52 23.13 6.07 3.68
CA GLU A 52 21.75 6.51 3.70
C GLU A 52 20.85 5.45 3.07
N GLN A 53 21.23 4.92 1.93
CA GLN A 53 20.49 3.86 1.26
C GLN A 53 20.40 2.61 2.13
N GLN A 54 21.50 2.24 2.83
CA GLN A 54 21.47 1.13 3.77
C GLN A 54 20.42 1.33 4.85
N GLY A 55 20.31 2.55 5.38
CA GLY A 55 19.30 2.89 6.39
C GLY A 55 17.88 2.67 5.87
N PHE A 56 17.60 3.08 4.64
CA PHE A 56 16.29 2.86 4.03
C PHE A 56 16.00 1.37 3.82
N ILE A 57 16.99 0.61 3.35
CA ILE A 57 16.82 -0.83 3.13
C ILE A 57 16.54 -1.56 4.45
N GLU A 58 17.35 -1.30 5.50
CA GLU A 58 17.15 -1.96 6.80
C GLU A 58 15.84 -1.55 7.46
N GLY A 59 15.47 -0.28 7.35
CA GLY A 59 14.19 0.19 7.87
C GLY A 59 13.00 -0.46 7.17
N ARG A 60 13.07 -0.61 5.85
CA ARG A 60 12.01 -1.26 5.08
C ARG A 60 11.91 -2.74 5.41
N ILE A 61 13.05 -3.44 5.56
CA ILE A 61 13.07 -4.84 5.98
C ILE A 61 12.37 -5.01 7.33
N LYS A 62 12.71 -4.17 8.31
CA LYS A 62 12.09 -4.22 9.64
C LYS A 62 10.57 -4.00 9.55
N GLN A 63 10.15 -3.01 8.78
CA GLN A 63 8.74 -2.70 8.61
C GLN A 63 8.00 -3.89 8.00
N LEU A 64 8.52 -4.46 6.92
CA LEU A 64 7.87 -5.59 6.26
C LEU A 64 7.83 -6.83 7.14
N GLU A 65 8.92 -7.13 7.86
CA GLU A 65 8.95 -8.27 8.76
C GLU A 65 7.92 -8.13 9.88
N ALA A 66 7.83 -6.95 10.48
CA ALA A 66 6.86 -6.69 11.56
C ALA A 66 5.42 -6.81 11.04
N GLU A 67 5.10 -6.16 9.92
CA GLU A 67 3.73 -6.16 9.40
C GLU A 67 3.31 -7.54 8.91
N LEU A 68 4.19 -8.26 8.21
CA LEU A 68 3.87 -9.61 7.72
C LEU A 68 3.71 -10.61 8.87
N SER A 69 4.45 -10.46 9.95
CA SER A 69 4.35 -11.37 11.10
C SER A 69 3.07 -11.18 11.91
N HIS A 70 2.47 -9.99 11.84
CA HIS A 70 1.25 -9.67 12.59
C HIS A 70 0.02 -9.52 11.71
N ALA A 71 0.14 -9.73 10.40
CA ALA A 71 -0.96 -9.53 9.47
C ALA A 71 -2.06 -10.56 9.64
N GLN A 72 -3.31 -10.10 9.57
CA GLN A 72 -4.46 -10.97 9.37
C GLN A 72 -4.68 -11.08 7.86
N LEU A 73 -4.37 -12.23 7.28
CA LEU A 73 -4.52 -12.44 5.84
C LEU A 73 -5.97 -12.68 5.48
N ILE A 74 -6.44 -11.95 4.49
CA ILE A 74 -7.82 -12.03 4.02
C ILE A 74 -7.81 -12.41 2.54
N ASP A 75 -8.40 -13.56 2.23
CA ASP A 75 -8.61 -13.99 0.85
C ASP A 75 -9.86 -13.28 0.31
N VAL A 76 -9.63 -12.23 -0.45
CA VAL A 76 -10.70 -11.35 -0.94
C VAL A 76 -11.71 -12.11 -1.79
N ALA A 77 -11.25 -13.06 -2.64
CA ALA A 77 -12.13 -13.83 -3.50
C ALA A 77 -13.11 -14.71 -2.71
N SER A 78 -12.78 -15.04 -1.46
CA SER A 78 -13.62 -15.88 -0.59
C SER A 78 -14.61 -15.08 0.24
N LEU A 79 -14.56 -13.75 0.20
CA LEU A 79 -15.48 -12.92 0.96
C LEU A 79 -16.91 -12.98 0.41
N ASN A 80 -17.87 -13.04 1.30
CA ASN A 80 -19.30 -13.12 0.95
C ASN A 80 -20.02 -11.92 1.54
N ALA A 81 -19.65 -10.71 1.09
CA ALA A 81 -20.22 -9.47 1.59
C ALA A 81 -21.32 -8.88 0.69
N GLY A 82 -21.53 -9.47 -0.50
CA GLY A 82 -22.52 -9.01 -1.46
C GLY A 82 -22.19 -7.60 -1.96
N SER A 83 -23.18 -6.69 -1.88
CA SER A 83 -23.00 -5.30 -2.32
C SER A 83 -22.47 -4.37 -1.23
N ARG A 84 -22.24 -4.90 -0.02
CA ARG A 84 -21.71 -4.12 1.10
C ARG A 84 -20.20 -3.97 0.98
N ILE A 85 -19.72 -2.78 1.28
CA ILE A 85 -18.29 -2.49 1.21
C ILE A 85 -17.62 -2.84 2.55
N VAL A 86 -16.71 -3.79 2.51
CA VAL A 86 -15.82 -4.14 3.64
C VAL A 86 -14.39 -4.17 3.11
N PHE A 87 -13.44 -4.48 3.99
CA PHE A 87 -12.04 -4.61 3.58
C PHE A 87 -11.91 -5.54 2.36
N GLY A 88 -11.09 -5.16 1.40
CA GLY A 88 -10.84 -5.95 0.19
C GLY A 88 -11.74 -5.60 -0.98
N ALA A 89 -12.81 -4.83 -0.74
CA ALA A 89 -13.77 -4.48 -1.80
C ALA A 89 -13.11 -3.65 -2.90
N THR A 90 -13.43 -3.97 -4.15
CA THR A 90 -13.14 -3.11 -5.30
C THR A 90 -14.41 -2.32 -5.59
N VAL A 91 -14.30 -1.00 -5.46
CA VAL A 91 -15.44 -0.09 -5.52
C VAL A 91 -15.31 0.81 -6.74
N GLN A 92 -16.37 0.84 -7.54
CA GLN A 92 -16.46 1.73 -8.69
C GLN A 92 -17.31 2.92 -8.30
N LEU A 93 -16.76 4.13 -8.46
CA LEU A 93 -17.41 5.39 -8.09
C LEU A 93 -17.66 6.23 -9.33
N ALA A 94 -18.78 6.92 -9.38
CA ALA A 94 -19.08 7.92 -10.41
C ALA A 94 -19.27 9.28 -9.74
N ASP A 95 -18.54 10.30 -10.21
CA ASP A 95 -18.69 11.67 -9.72
C ASP A 95 -20.08 12.17 -10.06
N ALA A 96 -20.83 12.64 -9.05
CA ALA A 96 -22.22 13.06 -9.25
C ALA A 96 -22.35 14.27 -10.18
N ASP A 97 -21.31 15.09 -10.29
CA ASP A 97 -21.33 16.29 -11.12
C ASP A 97 -20.80 16.07 -12.54
N THR A 98 -19.75 15.26 -12.69
CA THR A 98 -19.04 15.11 -13.97
C THR A 98 -19.23 13.74 -14.62
N ASP A 99 -19.81 12.78 -13.93
CA ASP A 99 -19.93 11.37 -14.33
C ASP A 99 -18.59 10.67 -14.53
N GLU A 100 -17.49 11.30 -14.14
CA GLU A 100 -16.17 10.68 -14.21
C GLU A 100 -16.10 9.48 -13.25
N GLU A 101 -15.63 8.36 -13.74
CA GLU A 101 -15.53 7.13 -12.96
C GLU A 101 -14.13 6.91 -12.40
N LYS A 102 -14.09 6.37 -11.18
CA LYS A 102 -12.86 5.95 -10.50
C LYS A 102 -13.08 4.59 -9.90
N THR A 103 -12.05 3.75 -9.92
CA THR A 103 -12.10 2.43 -9.32
C THR A 103 -11.01 2.32 -8.26
N TYR A 104 -11.40 1.94 -7.04
CA TYR A 104 -10.48 1.76 -5.92
C TYR A 104 -10.70 0.41 -5.28
N GLN A 105 -9.60 -0.22 -4.83
CA GLN A 105 -9.68 -1.38 -3.95
C GLN A 105 -9.19 -0.99 -2.56
N ILE A 106 -9.92 -1.39 -1.52
CA ILE A 106 -9.56 -1.13 -0.12
C ILE A 106 -8.63 -2.25 0.34
N VAL A 107 -7.40 -1.88 0.68
CA VAL A 107 -6.34 -2.83 1.05
C VAL A 107 -5.69 -2.43 2.37
N GLY A 108 -4.74 -3.22 2.85
CA GLY A 108 -3.96 -2.88 4.04
C GLY A 108 -3.08 -1.66 3.79
N ASP A 109 -2.70 -0.98 4.88
CA ASP A 109 -1.97 0.28 4.76
C ASP A 109 -0.65 0.16 4.00
N LEU A 110 0.10 -0.94 4.17
CA LEU A 110 1.34 -1.15 3.43
C LEU A 110 1.15 -1.56 1.98
N GLU A 111 -0.05 -2.02 1.62
CA GLU A 111 -0.37 -2.42 0.25
C GLU A 111 -0.77 -1.23 -0.61
N ALA A 112 -1.09 -0.08 0.00
CA ALA A 112 -1.68 1.05 -0.70
C ALA A 112 -0.76 1.60 -1.79
N ASP A 113 -1.35 1.86 -2.95
CA ASP A 113 -0.68 2.47 -4.09
C ASP A 113 -1.75 3.15 -4.94
N ILE A 114 -1.89 4.45 -4.77
CA ILE A 114 -2.96 5.21 -5.45
C ILE A 114 -2.85 5.14 -6.97
N LYS A 115 -1.66 4.98 -7.51
CA LYS A 115 -1.46 4.85 -8.96
C LYS A 115 -2.11 3.60 -9.51
N GLN A 116 -2.21 2.55 -8.69
CA GLN A 116 -2.87 1.30 -9.07
C GLN A 116 -4.30 1.22 -8.55
N GLY A 117 -4.82 2.30 -7.96
CA GLY A 117 -6.16 2.30 -7.39
C GLY A 117 -6.26 1.58 -6.05
N LEU A 118 -5.14 1.31 -5.38
CA LEU A 118 -5.14 0.64 -4.09
C LEU A 118 -5.13 1.70 -2.98
N ILE A 119 -6.20 1.74 -2.19
CA ILE A 119 -6.32 2.72 -1.11
C ILE A 119 -6.23 2.04 0.24
N ALA A 120 -5.53 2.69 1.17
CA ALA A 120 -5.35 2.16 2.50
C ALA A 120 -6.67 2.15 3.27
N ILE A 121 -6.91 1.09 4.04
CA ILE A 121 -8.11 1.00 4.88
C ILE A 121 -8.22 2.18 5.85
N SER A 122 -7.09 2.74 6.28
CA SER A 122 -7.07 3.90 7.18
C SER A 122 -7.30 5.23 6.47
N SER A 123 -7.34 5.25 5.13
CA SER A 123 -7.50 6.49 4.37
C SER A 123 -8.89 7.09 4.53
N PRO A 124 -9.04 8.42 4.39
CA PRO A 124 -10.35 9.06 4.45
C PRO A 124 -11.34 8.51 3.43
N VAL A 125 -10.90 8.21 2.21
CA VAL A 125 -11.76 7.65 1.17
C VAL A 125 -12.29 6.28 1.59
N ALA A 126 -11.41 5.39 2.06
CA ALA A 126 -11.81 4.06 2.50
C ALA A 126 -12.79 4.14 3.67
N ARG A 127 -12.54 5.04 4.63
CA ARG A 127 -13.42 5.22 5.79
C ARG A 127 -14.81 5.70 5.39
N ALA A 128 -14.89 6.54 4.37
CA ALA A 128 -16.18 7.02 3.87
C ALA A 128 -16.97 5.91 3.17
N LEU A 129 -16.27 4.95 2.56
CA LEU A 129 -16.89 3.87 1.78
C LEU A 129 -17.30 2.66 2.61
N ILE A 130 -16.52 2.30 3.63
CA ILE A 130 -16.78 1.09 4.43
C ILE A 130 -18.16 1.15 5.09
N GLY A 131 -18.91 0.07 4.93
CA GLY A 131 -20.26 -0.05 5.45
C GLY A 131 -21.35 0.43 4.49
N LYS A 132 -20.97 1.08 3.41
CA LYS A 132 -21.91 1.52 2.38
C LYS A 132 -22.20 0.37 1.42
N HIS A 133 -23.20 0.55 0.58
CA HIS A 133 -23.65 -0.45 -0.39
C HIS A 133 -23.65 0.12 -1.79
N GLU A 134 -23.63 -0.76 -2.77
CA GLU A 134 -23.87 -0.37 -4.16
C GLU A 134 -25.18 0.38 -4.25
N GLY A 135 -25.18 1.51 -4.95
CA GLY A 135 -26.33 2.39 -5.07
C GLY A 135 -26.33 3.56 -4.08
N ASP A 136 -25.52 3.48 -3.02
CA ASP A 136 -25.41 4.57 -2.06
C ASP A 136 -24.61 5.73 -2.63
N THR A 137 -24.82 6.91 -2.06
CA THR A 137 -24.06 8.11 -2.38
C THR A 137 -23.16 8.44 -1.20
N VAL A 138 -21.92 8.84 -1.48
CA VAL A 138 -20.97 9.24 -0.44
C VAL A 138 -20.39 10.60 -0.76
N THR A 139 -20.06 11.35 0.28
CA THR A 139 -19.34 12.61 0.17
C THR A 139 -17.92 12.41 0.64
N ILE A 140 -16.96 12.78 -0.20
CA ILE A 140 -15.53 12.62 0.10
C ILE A 140 -14.88 13.99 0.14
N ASP A 141 -14.15 14.27 1.22
CA ASP A 141 -13.39 15.50 1.36
C ASP A 141 -12.10 15.39 0.55
N ALA A 142 -11.89 16.35 -0.33
CA ALA A 142 -10.69 16.46 -1.14
C ALA A 142 -10.06 17.85 -0.92
N PRO A 143 -8.76 18.03 -1.22
CA PRO A 143 -8.11 19.35 -1.06
C PRO A 143 -8.82 20.48 -1.81
N ALA A 144 -9.47 20.16 -2.93
CA ALA A 144 -10.22 21.14 -3.72
C ALA A 144 -11.65 21.35 -3.25
N GLY A 145 -12.09 20.68 -2.17
CA GLY A 145 -13.44 20.75 -1.63
C GLY A 145 -14.11 19.39 -1.59
N GLN A 146 -15.36 19.38 -1.13
CA GLN A 146 -16.13 18.15 -1.05
C GLN A 146 -16.64 17.73 -2.42
N ARG A 147 -16.60 16.42 -2.69
CA ARG A 147 -17.17 15.84 -3.89
C ARG A 147 -18.12 14.70 -3.50
N GLU A 148 -19.24 14.63 -4.21
CA GLU A 148 -20.21 13.60 -4.03
C GLU A 148 -20.05 12.53 -5.11
N TYR A 149 -20.05 11.25 -4.70
CA TYR A 149 -19.91 10.13 -5.62
C TYR A 149 -21.04 9.14 -5.40
N GLU A 150 -21.50 8.53 -6.49
CA GLU A 150 -22.39 7.38 -6.44
C GLU A 150 -21.57 6.10 -6.48
N ILE A 151 -21.91 5.13 -5.64
CA ILE A 151 -21.28 3.81 -5.67
C ILE A 151 -21.98 2.99 -6.73
N VAL A 152 -21.36 2.84 -7.91
CA VAL A 152 -21.99 2.19 -9.05
C VAL A 152 -21.65 0.71 -9.17
N GLY A 153 -20.65 0.24 -8.44
CA GLY A 153 -20.30 -1.18 -8.42
C GLY A 153 -19.47 -1.55 -7.20
N VAL A 154 -19.70 -2.74 -6.67
CA VAL A 154 -18.90 -3.33 -5.59
C VAL A 154 -18.62 -4.77 -5.95
N ARG A 155 -17.35 -5.14 -5.98
CA ARG A 155 -16.95 -6.51 -6.28
C ARG A 155 -15.76 -6.95 -5.41
N TYR A 156 -15.60 -8.25 -5.31
CA TYR A 156 -14.55 -8.88 -4.51
C TYR A 156 -13.74 -9.82 -5.38
N GLU A 157 -12.58 -9.36 -5.81
CA GLU A 157 -11.69 -10.10 -6.70
C GLU A 157 -10.37 -10.39 -6.01
N GLY A 158 -9.90 -11.60 -6.17
CA GLY A 158 -8.62 -12.03 -5.60
C GLY A 158 -7.38 -11.47 -6.29
#